data_5e4376a4e6e106d4d78380afa28e211d
#
_entry.id   5e4376a4e6e106d4d78380afa28e211d
#
_cell.length_a   1.000
_cell.length_b   1.000
_cell.length_c   1.000
_cell.angle_alpha   90.00
_cell.angle_beta   90.00
_cell.angle_gamma   90.00
#
_symmetry.space_group_name_H-M   'P 1'
#
loop_
_entity.id
_entity.type
_entity.pdbx_description
1 polymer ?
#
loop_
_entity_poly.entity_id
_entity_poly.type
_entity_poly.pdbx_seq_one_letter_code
_entity_poly.pdbx_strand_id
1 'polypeptide(L)'
;MADLDELIKNYRAPDTAKNLLKETKAVFLVGISGAGKDTILKELLKTNKYHYIVSHTTRQPRENQGIAEQDGVEYHFISHDEAKVMLRNQEFIEAKYYSGNIYGTSVKEFEDALNEQKTALTDIEVQGVSEYVKISENIVPVFILPPDFETWQNRLKARYGGQEPDETDMQKRLETAKRELEEALSKDYFEFVINDNLSRSVTAVDEIAHGRLSVEKNEQARQLAKNLLNNL
;
A
#
# COMPACT_ATOMS: atom_id res chain seq x y z
N MET A 1 4.90 27.36 -6.19
CA MET A 1 5.66 26.12 -5.87
C MET A 1 6.34 26.22 -4.50
N ALA A 2 7.13 27.25 -4.20
CA ALA A 2 7.79 27.39 -2.88
C ALA A 2 6.84 27.31 -1.66
N ASP A 3 5.64 27.88 -1.76
CA ASP A 3 4.61 27.85 -0.69
C ASP A 3 4.07 26.42 -0.44
N LEU A 4 4.00 25.57 -1.45
CA LEU A 4 3.47 24.21 -1.34
C LEU A 4 4.48 23.23 -0.72
N ASP A 5 5.75 23.33 -1.12
CA ASP A 5 6.82 22.51 -0.54
C ASP A 5 7.00 22.82 0.94
N GLU A 6 6.85 24.10 1.32
CA GLU A 6 6.93 24.51 2.72
C GLU A 6 5.73 24.02 3.53
N LEU A 7 4.52 24.09 2.96
CA LEU A 7 3.31 23.56 3.60
C LEU A 7 3.44 22.05 3.87
N ILE A 8 3.88 21.26 2.89
CA ILE A 8 4.03 19.81 3.07
C ILE A 8 5.14 19.47 4.05
N LYS A 9 6.28 20.15 3.97
CA LYS A 9 7.42 19.93 4.87
C LYS A 9 7.06 20.16 6.34
N ASN A 10 6.18 21.13 6.58
CA ASN A 10 5.71 21.50 7.91
C ASN A 10 4.39 20.81 8.30
N TYR A 11 3.78 20.07 7.38
CA TYR A 11 2.52 19.40 7.64
C TYR A 11 2.66 18.37 8.76
N ARG A 12 1.68 18.35 9.63
CA ARG A 12 1.53 17.36 10.70
C ARG A 12 0.06 16.99 10.78
N ALA A 13 -0.22 15.70 10.82
CA ALA A 13 -1.57 15.22 11.06
C ALA A 13 -2.15 15.78 12.37
N PRO A 14 -3.40 16.21 12.40
CA PRO A 14 -4.03 16.68 13.62
C PRO A 14 -4.20 15.52 14.63
N ASP A 15 -4.31 15.85 15.90
CA ASP A 15 -4.50 14.83 16.94
C ASP A 15 -5.83 14.07 16.79
N THR A 16 -6.84 14.70 16.20
CA THR A 16 -8.11 14.05 15.83
C THR A 16 -7.88 12.91 14.83
N ALA A 17 -7.04 13.11 13.82
CA ALA A 17 -6.67 12.07 12.86
C ALA A 17 -5.91 10.90 13.52
N LYS A 18 -5.02 11.22 14.45
CA LYS A 18 -4.30 10.19 15.22
C LYS A 18 -5.24 9.36 16.11
N ASN A 19 -6.23 10.01 16.72
CA ASN A 19 -7.24 9.30 17.51
C ASN A 19 -8.13 8.42 16.63
N LEU A 20 -8.54 8.92 15.46
CA LEU A 20 -9.28 8.14 14.47
C LEU A 20 -8.53 6.88 14.05
N LEU A 21 -7.21 6.97 13.77
CA LEU A 21 -6.39 5.80 13.44
C LEU A 21 -6.32 4.78 14.57
N LYS A 22 -6.44 5.20 15.83
CA LYS A 22 -6.49 4.28 16.99
C LYS A 22 -7.83 3.58 17.13
N GLU A 23 -8.90 4.14 16.59
CA GLU A 23 -10.24 3.57 16.62
C GLU A 23 -10.53 2.71 15.38
N THR A 24 -9.85 2.97 14.27
CA THR A 24 -10.08 2.29 12.99
C THR A 24 -9.12 1.12 12.82
N LYS A 25 -9.66 -0.07 12.58
CA LYS A 25 -8.84 -1.20 12.13
C LYS A 25 -8.45 -1.00 10.68
N ALA A 26 -7.17 -1.20 10.37
CA ALA A 26 -6.69 -1.07 8.99
C ALA A 26 -5.70 -2.17 8.62
N VAL A 27 -5.80 -2.65 7.39
CA VAL A 27 -4.84 -3.57 6.76
C VAL A 27 -4.15 -2.84 5.62
N PHE A 28 -2.84 -2.79 5.68
CA PHE A 28 -2.01 -2.20 4.65
C PHE A 28 -1.30 -3.31 3.86
N LEU A 29 -1.71 -3.49 2.61
CA LEU A 29 -1.03 -4.43 1.72
C LEU A 29 0.26 -3.81 1.20
N VAL A 30 1.35 -4.48 1.46
CA VAL A 30 2.69 -4.08 1.05
C VAL A 30 3.30 -5.23 0.25
N GLY A 31 4.36 -4.98 -0.48
CA GLY A 31 5.09 -6.05 -1.16
C GLY A 31 5.55 -5.67 -2.55
N ILE A 32 6.49 -6.43 -3.04
CA ILE A 32 7.16 -6.15 -4.31
C ILE A 32 6.19 -6.12 -5.51
N SER A 33 6.54 -5.34 -6.51
CA SER A 33 5.76 -5.29 -7.76
C SER A 33 5.62 -6.70 -8.35
N GLY A 34 4.40 -7.11 -8.73
CA GLY A 34 4.15 -8.47 -9.24
C GLY A 34 3.84 -9.53 -8.18
N ALA A 35 3.88 -9.20 -6.88
CA ALA A 35 3.48 -10.13 -5.81
C ALA A 35 1.99 -10.48 -5.80
N GLY A 36 1.13 -9.65 -6.43
CA GLY A 36 -0.30 -9.90 -6.56
C GLY A 36 -1.17 -9.18 -5.53
N LYS A 37 -0.67 -8.07 -4.93
CA LYS A 37 -1.42 -7.23 -3.98
C LYS A 37 -2.77 -6.79 -4.50
N ASP A 38 -2.81 -6.22 -5.72
CA ASP A 38 -4.03 -5.68 -6.33
C ASP A 38 -5.10 -6.74 -6.51
N THR A 39 -4.70 -7.98 -6.80
CA THR A 39 -5.63 -9.10 -6.95
C THR A 39 -6.22 -9.51 -5.60
N ILE A 40 -5.38 -9.61 -4.56
CA ILE A 40 -5.83 -9.91 -3.20
C ILE A 40 -6.75 -8.79 -2.69
N LEU A 41 -6.37 -7.52 -2.89
CA LEU A 41 -7.15 -6.35 -2.52
C LEU A 41 -8.56 -6.41 -3.15
N LYS A 42 -8.66 -6.64 -4.46
CA LYS A 42 -9.94 -6.75 -5.17
C LYS A 42 -10.83 -7.88 -4.62
N GLU A 43 -10.25 -9.03 -4.28
CA GLU A 43 -11.02 -10.13 -3.69
C GLU A 43 -11.50 -9.82 -2.27
N LEU A 44 -10.68 -9.18 -1.44
CA LEU A 44 -11.08 -8.73 -0.10
C LEU A 44 -12.25 -7.75 -0.16
N LEU A 45 -12.22 -6.79 -1.08
CA LEU A 45 -13.30 -5.81 -1.26
C LEU A 45 -14.64 -6.46 -1.63
N LYS A 46 -14.65 -7.57 -2.37
CA LYS A 46 -15.87 -8.30 -2.69
C LYS A 46 -16.60 -8.88 -1.45
N THR A 47 -15.89 -9.03 -0.33
CA THR A 47 -16.47 -9.57 0.91
C THR A 47 -17.35 -8.58 1.66
N ASN A 48 -17.38 -7.32 1.26
CA ASN A 48 -18.06 -6.19 1.92
C ASN A 48 -17.64 -5.94 3.38
N LYS A 49 -16.51 -6.52 3.82
CA LYS A 49 -15.94 -6.31 5.17
C LYS A 49 -14.94 -5.16 5.20
N TYR A 50 -14.50 -4.71 4.04
CA TYR A 50 -13.41 -3.76 3.87
C TYR A 50 -13.91 -2.49 3.19
N HIS A 51 -13.33 -1.37 3.59
CA HIS A 51 -13.45 -0.07 2.93
C HIS A 51 -12.11 0.25 2.28
N TYR A 52 -12.09 0.48 0.97
CA TYR A 52 -10.86 0.83 0.28
C TYR A 52 -10.53 2.31 0.51
N ILE A 53 -9.36 2.56 1.05
CA ILE A 53 -8.83 3.90 1.27
C ILE A 53 -8.25 4.42 -0.04
N VAL A 54 -8.91 5.38 -0.66
CA VAL A 54 -8.48 6.01 -1.90
C VAL A 54 -7.62 7.23 -1.59
N SER A 55 -6.36 7.19 -2.00
CA SER A 55 -5.45 8.32 -1.81
C SER A 55 -5.78 9.48 -2.75
N HIS A 56 -5.43 10.70 -2.36
CA HIS A 56 -5.53 11.90 -3.17
C HIS A 56 -4.24 12.15 -3.95
N THR A 57 -4.36 12.70 -5.15
CA THR A 57 -3.19 13.17 -5.91
C THR A 57 -3.49 14.39 -6.76
N THR A 58 -2.50 15.25 -6.93
CA THR A 58 -2.56 16.36 -7.90
C THR A 58 -2.05 15.98 -9.28
N ARG A 59 -1.59 14.75 -9.45
CA ARG A 59 -1.21 14.18 -10.75
C ARG A 59 -2.45 14.03 -11.65
N GLN A 60 -2.29 14.29 -12.92
CA GLN A 60 -3.34 13.99 -13.89
C GLN A 60 -3.56 12.47 -14.02
N PRO A 61 -4.81 12.03 -14.25
CA PRO A 61 -5.10 10.64 -14.55
C PRO A 61 -4.22 10.11 -15.69
N ARG A 62 -3.74 8.87 -15.54
CA ARG A 62 -2.98 8.18 -16.59
C ARG A 62 -3.92 7.29 -17.39
N GLU A 63 -3.47 6.99 -18.60
CA GLU A 63 -4.11 5.97 -19.42
C GLU A 63 -3.19 4.75 -19.50
N ASN A 64 -3.70 3.59 -19.13
CA ASN A 64 -3.00 2.32 -19.19
C ASN A 64 -3.74 1.37 -20.13
N GLN A 65 -3.12 0.97 -21.23
CA GLN A 65 -3.72 0.05 -22.24
C GLN A 65 -5.10 0.52 -22.75
N GLY A 66 -5.28 1.82 -22.95
CA GLY A 66 -6.53 2.40 -23.43
C GLY A 66 -7.60 2.59 -22.34
N ILE A 67 -7.29 2.35 -21.08
CA ILE A 67 -8.18 2.55 -19.93
C ILE A 67 -7.63 3.71 -19.09
N ALA A 68 -8.41 4.78 -18.98
CA ALA A 68 -8.05 5.92 -18.13
C ALA A 68 -8.35 5.60 -16.65
N GLU A 69 -7.45 6.06 -15.76
CA GLU A 69 -7.70 6.06 -14.31
C GLU A 69 -8.96 6.89 -14.01
N GLN A 70 -9.75 6.43 -13.02
CA GLN A 70 -11.03 7.05 -12.68
C GLN A 70 -10.95 7.71 -11.30
N ASP A 71 -11.55 8.89 -11.19
CA ASP A 71 -11.67 9.58 -9.91
C ASP A 71 -12.47 8.75 -8.89
N GLY A 72 -11.95 8.69 -7.66
CA GLY A 72 -12.54 7.88 -6.59
C GLY A 72 -12.30 6.37 -6.72
N VAL A 73 -11.51 5.92 -7.71
CA VAL A 73 -11.17 4.50 -7.90
C VAL A 73 -9.68 4.27 -7.68
N GLU A 74 -8.82 4.82 -8.54
CA GLU A 74 -7.38 4.74 -8.37
C GLU A 74 -6.87 5.83 -7.44
N TYR A 75 -7.39 7.05 -7.60
CA TYR A 75 -7.10 8.22 -6.78
C TYR A 75 -8.30 9.16 -6.74
N HIS A 76 -8.38 10.00 -5.72
CA HIS A 76 -9.10 11.26 -5.80
C HIS A 76 -8.18 12.27 -6.50
N PHE A 77 -8.52 12.63 -7.75
CA PHE A 77 -7.73 13.57 -8.55
C PHE A 77 -8.14 15.00 -8.20
N ILE A 78 -7.28 15.72 -7.52
CA ILE A 78 -7.52 17.09 -7.05
C ILE A 78 -6.54 18.08 -7.68
N SER A 79 -6.90 19.36 -7.73
CA SER A 79 -5.98 20.42 -8.13
C SER A 79 -4.96 20.73 -7.04
N HIS A 80 -3.86 21.39 -7.43
CA HIS A 80 -2.89 21.89 -6.46
C HIS A 80 -3.49 22.91 -5.47
N ASP A 81 -4.49 23.67 -5.88
CA ASP A 81 -5.14 24.65 -5.00
C ASP A 81 -6.08 23.97 -4.00
N GLU A 82 -6.81 22.92 -4.41
CA GLU A 82 -7.59 22.07 -3.50
C GLU A 82 -6.67 21.39 -2.48
N ALA A 83 -5.55 20.81 -2.92
CA ALA A 83 -4.58 20.19 -2.03
C ALA A 83 -4.02 21.19 -0.99
N LYS A 84 -3.77 22.45 -1.37
CA LYS A 84 -3.37 23.50 -0.42
C LYS A 84 -4.45 23.79 0.62
N VAL A 85 -5.71 23.84 0.20
CA VAL A 85 -6.84 24.03 1.11
C VAL A 85 -6.92 22.89 2.09
N MET A 86 -6.87 21.65 1.62
CA MET A 86 -6.89 20.45 2.46
C MET A 86 -5.71 20.41 3.46
N LEU A 87 -4.50 20.79 3.02
CA LEU A 87 -3.34 20.88 3.91
C LEU A 87 -3.53 21.92 5.02
N ARG A 88 -4.05 23.11 4.68
CA ARG A 88 -4.32 24.19 5.67
C ARG A 88 -5.43 23.81 6.65
N ASN A 89 -6.43 23.09 6.19
CA ASN A 89 -7.53 22.61 7.02
C ASN A 89 -7.17 21.33 7.81
N GLN A 90 -5.94 20.80 7.65
CA GLN A 90 -5.49 19.56 8.29
C GLN A 90 -6.37 18.33 7.94
N GLU A 91 -6.81 18.24 6.69
CA GLU A 91 -7.69 17.17 6.21
C GLU A 91 -6.93 15.90 5.80
N PHE A 92 -5.59 15.89 5.81
CA PHE A 92 -4.79 14.70 5.53
C PHE A 92 -4.29 14.01 6.81
N ILE A 93 -4.20 12.70 6.79
CA ILE A 93 -3.43 11.90 7.74
C ILE A 93 -1.94 12.04 7.44
N GLU A 94 -1.59 11.97 6.16
CA GLU A 94 -0.24 12.22 5.66
C GLU A 94 -0.31 12.83 4.26
N ALA A 95 0.69 13.61 3.91
CA ALA A 95 0.84 14.14 2.56
C ALA A 95 2.33 14.22 2.20
N LYS A 96 2.65 13.85 0.96
CA LYS A 96 4.01 13.85 0.42
C LYS A 96 4.06 14.55 -0.92
N TYR A 97 5.17 15.22 -1.18
CA TYR A 97 5.47 15.78 -2.49
C TYR A 97 6.43 14.86 -3.23
N TYR A 98 6.01 14.39 -4.38
CA TYR A 98 6.81 13.49 -5.20
C TYR A 98 6.63 13.79 -6.68
N SER A 99 7.74 13.95 -7.40
CA SER A 99 7.77 14.15 -8.85
C SER A 99 6.81 15.26 -9.35
N GLY A 100 6.76 16.39 -8.65
CA GLY A 100 5.92 17.53 -9.03
C GLY A 100 4.49 17.48 -8.55
N ASN A 101 4.08 16.42 -7.86
CA ASN A 101 2.71 16.19 -7.42
C ASN A 101 2.61 15.93 -5.92
N ILE A 102 1.44 16.19 -5.37
CA ILE A 102 1.08 15.82 -4.01
C ILE A 102 0.42 14.44 -4.07
N TYR A 103 0.72 13.64 -3.07
CA TYR A 103 0.03 12.40 -2.73
C TYR A 103 -0.30 12.45 -1.25
N GLY A 104 -1.49 12.05 -0.87
CA GLY A 104 -1.88 12.04 0.54
C GLY A 104 -3.15 11.26 0.80
N THR A 105 -3.30 10.81 2.02
CA THR A 105 -4.48 10.07 2.48
C THR A 105 -5.30 10.97 3.39
N SER A 106 -6.58 11.18 3.07
CA SER A 106 -7.43 12.05 3.85
C SER A 106 -7.95 11.39 5.12
N VAL A 107 -8.26 12.22 6.11
CA VAL A 107 -8.95 11.83 7.35
C VAL A 107 -10.30 11.21 7.03
N LYS A 108 -11.01 11.79 6.06
CA LYS A 108 -12.35 11.35 5.64
C LYS A 108 -12.41 9.87 5.24
N GLU A 109 -11.42 9.36 4.53
CA GLU A 109 -11.38 7.95 4.12
C GLU A 109 -11.43 6.98 5.32
N PHE A 110 -10.72 7.33 6.40
CA PHE A 110 -10.77 6.54 7.63
C PHE A 110 -12.05 6.75 8.44
N GLU A 111 -12.61 7.97 8.43
CA GLU A 111 -13.93 8.24 9.01
C GLU A 111 -15.02 7.41 8.32
N ASP A 112 -14.98 7.34 6.99
CA ASP A 112 -15.93 6.56 6.20
C ASP A 112 -15.81 5.05 6.53
N ALA A 113 -14.59 4.51 6.61
CA ALA A 113 -14.36 3.13 7.03
C ALA A 113 -14.94 2.84 8.43
N LEU A 114 -14.71 3.74 9.39
CA LEU A 114 -15.21 3.60 10.76
C LEU A 114 -16.75 3.68 10.81
N ASN A 115 -17.36 4.65 10.12
CA ASN A 115 -18.80 4.84 10.03
C ASN A 115 -19.50 3.64 9.37
N GLU A 116 -18.87 3.04 8.37
CA GLU A 116 -19.35 1.82 7.72
C GLU A 116 -19.11 0.55 8.56
N GLN A 117 -18.41 0.66 9.69
CA GLN A 117 -17.98 -0.47 10.53
C GLN A 117 -17.16 -1.50 9.74
N LYS A 118 -16.34 -1.04 8.82
CA LYS A 118 -15.46 -1.85 7.98
C LYS A 118 -13.99 -1.68 8.37
N THR A 119 -13.19 -2.69 8.05
CA THR A 119 -11.73 -2.58 8.13
C THR A 119 -11.23 -1.74 6.97
N ALA A 120 -10.48 -0.69 7.24
CA ALA A 120 -9.79 0.09 6.21
C ALA A 120 -8.77 -0.79 5.48
N LEU A 121 -8.74 -0.73 4.16
CA LEU A 121 -7.84 -1.52 3.32
C LEU A 121 -7.18 -0.62 2.30
N THR A 122 -5.87 -0.67 2.21
CA THR A 122 -5.12 0.05 1.17
C THR A 122 -3.87 -0.72 0.78
N ASP A 123 -3.29 -0.40 -0.36
CA ASP A 123 -1.93 -0.75 -0.70
C ASP A 123 -1.02 0.48 -0.55
N ILE A 124 0.15 0.27 0.01
CA ILE A 124 1.09 1.35 0.33
C ILE A 124 2.53 0.88 0.12
N GLU A 125 3.41 1.81 -0.19
CA GLU A 125 4.84 1.53 -0.23
C GLU A 125 5.39 1.25 1.19
N VAL A 126 6.36 0.35 1.28
CA VAL A 126 6.95 -0.12 2.55
C VAL A 126 7.41 1.04 3.45
N GLN A 127 7.98 2.11 2.87
CA GLN A 127 8.46 3.28 3.60
C GLN A 127 7.32 4.08 4.27
N GLY A 128 6.11 4.05 3.68
CA GLY A 128 4.95 4.77 4.21
C GLY A 128 4.38 4.17 5.48
N VAL A 129 4.53 2.87 5.67
CA VAL A 129 3.94 2.11 6.77
C VAL A 129 4.38 2.60 8.15
N SER A 130 5.67 2.94 8.28
CA SER A 130 6.27 3.30 9.58
C SER A 130 5.63 4.52 10.26
N GLU A 131 5.02 5.41 9.49
CA GLU A 131 4.35 6.60 10.03
C GLU A 131 3.03 6.23 10.71
N TYR A 132 2.32 5.25 10.17
CA TYR A 132 1.02 4.79 10.67
C TYR A 132 1.15 3.86 11.89
N VAL A 133 2.05 2.88 11.83
CA VAL A 133 2.22 1.92 12.94
C VAL A 133 2.75 2.57 14.22
N LYS A 134 3.43 3.72 14.13
CA LYS A 134 3.83 4.52 15.29
C LYS A 134 2.64 5.18 15.99
N ILE A 135 1.53 5.38 15.28
CA ILE A 135 0.35 6.06 15.79
C ILE A 135 -0.63 5.05 16.39
N SER A 136 -0.78 3.89 15.75
CA SER A 136 -1.82 2.93 16.14
C SER A 136 -1.39 1.47 15.91
N GLU A 137 -1.63 0.64 16.91
CA GLU A 137 -1.50 -0.82 16.84
C GLU A 137 -2.64 -1.48 16.02
N ASN A 138 -3.69 -0.74 15.70
CA ASN A 138 -4.78 -1.20 14.84
C ASN A 138 -4.42 -1.19 13.35
N ILE A 139 -3.24 -0.70 13.01
CA ILE A 139 -2.69 -0.75 11.65
C ILE A 139 -1.87 -2.03 11.49
N VAL A 140 -2.34 -2.93 10.64
CA VAL A 140 -1.71 -4.23 10.42
C VAL A 140 -1.11 -4.27 9.00
N PRO A 141 0.21 -4.08 8.87
CA PRO A 141 0.87 -4.17 7.57
C PRO A 141 1.14 -5.63 7.20
N VAL A 142 0.67 -6.03 6.02
CA VAL A 142 0.84 -7.37 5.47
C VAL A 142 1.69 -7.33 4.21
N PHE A 143 2.87 -7.92 4.28
CA PHE A 143 3.80 -8.00 3.14
C PHE A 143 3.50 -9.23 2.30
N ILE A 144 3.05 -9.01 1.07
CA ILE A 144 2.70 -10.06 0.12
C ILE A 144 3.94 -10.49 -0.66
N LEU A 145 4.21 -11.79 -0.67
CA LEU A 145 5.32 -12.42 -1.38
C LEU A 145 4.83 -13.27 -2.56
N PRO A 146 5.54 -13.29 -3.68
CA PRO A 146 5.38 -14.37 -4.66
C PRO A 146 5.87 -15.69 -4.05
N PRO A 147 5.44 -16.87 -4.58
CA PRO A 147 5.83 -18.15 -4.00
C PRO A 147 7.31 -18.50 -4.21
N ASP A 148 7.91 -17.98 -5.28
CA ASP A 148 9.31 -18.18 -5.63
C ASP A 148 9.77 -17.10 -6.62
N PHE A 149 11.11 -17.08 -6.88
CA PHE A 149 11.73 -16.10 -7.76
C PHE A 149 11.33 -16.27 -9.24
N GLU A 150 11.20 -17.49 -9.72
CA GLU A 150 10.82 -17.79 -11.11
C GLU A 150 9.37 -17.34 -11.39
N THR A 151 8.45 -17.71 -10.51
CA THR A 151 7.04 -17.25 -10.57
C THR A 151 6.95 -15.73 -10.55
N TRP A 152 7.75 -15.08 -9.71
CA TRP A 152 7.79 -13.62 -9.65
C TRP A 152 8.26 -12.99 -10.96
N GLN A 153 9.36 -13.49 -11.52
CA GLN A 153 9.86 -13.02 -12.83
C GLN A 153 8.81 -13.18 -13.93
N ASN A 154 8.14 -14.35 -13.98
CA ASN A 154 7.10 -14.62 -14.95
C ASN A 154 5.91 -13.67 -14.81
N ARG A 155 5.51 -13.34 -13.58
CA ARG A 155 4.45 -12.33 -13.31
C ARG A 155 4.88 -10.92 -13.74
N LEU A 156 6.14 -10.55 -13.56
CA LEU A 156 6.67 -9.29 -14.06
C LEU A 156 6.62 -9.22 -15.60
N LYS A 157 7.12 -10.26 -16.28
CA LYS A 157 7.11 -10.34 -17.76
C LYS A 157 5.68 -10.26 -18.33
N ALA A 158 4.72 -10.90 -17.68
CA ALA A 158 3.33 -10.86 -18.12
C ALA A 158 2.74 -9.43 -18.16
N ARG A 159 3.20 -8.51 -17.32
CA ARG A 159 2.78 -7.10 -17.34
C ARG A 159 3.22 -6.34 -18.59
N TYR A 160 4.22 -6.83 -19.31
CA TYR A 160 4.71 -6.26 -20.56
C TYR A 160 4.06 -6.90 -21.81
N GLY A 161 2.89 -7.56 -21.62
CA GLY A 161 2.18 -8.21 -22.74
C GLY A 161 2.94 -9.38 -23.34
N GLY A 162 3.82 -10.03 -22.57
CA GLY A 162 4.67 -11.13 -23.03
C GLY A 162 5.94 -10.70 -23.78
N GLN A 163 6.19 -9.39 -23.90
CA GLN A 163 7.48 -8.88 -24.40
C GLN A 163 8.52 -8.91 -23.27
N GLU A 164 9.78 -9.07 -23.62
CA GLU A 164 10.87 -8.90 -22.65
C GLU A 164 10.91 -7.42 -22.22
N PRO A 165 10.89 -7.12 -20.90
CA PRO A 165 11.07 -5.76 -20.44
C PRO A 165 12.46 -5.25 -20.80
N ASP A 166 12.61 -3.94 -20.98
CA ASP A 166 13.92 -3.31 -21.10
C ASP A 166 14.79 -3.70 -19.89
N GLU A 167 16.05 -4.06 -20.14
CA GLU A 167 17.00 -4.46 -19.10
C GLU A 167 17.10 -3.39 -17.99
N THR A 168 17.10 -2.11 -18.37
CA THR A 168 17.17 -0.99 -17.43
C THR A 168 15.94 -0.94 -16.52
N ASP A 169 14.74 -1.19 -17.05
CA ASP A 169 13.51 -1.21 -16.24
C ASP A 169 13.46 -2.44 -15.34
N MET A 170 13.88 -3.60 -15.85
CA MET A 170 13.99 -4.81 -15.04
C MET A 170 14.97 -4.62 -13.88
N GLN A 171 16.14 -4.04 -14.15
CA GLN A 171 17.14 -3.78 -13.10
C GLN A 171 16.61 -2.86 -12.01
N LYS A 172 15.94 -1.77 -12.37
CA LYS A 172 15.28 -0.87 -11.40
C LYS A 172 14.25 -1.59 -10.55
N ARG A 173 13.51 -2.55 -11.12
CA ARG A 173 12.51 -3.34 -10.37
C ARG A 173 13.18 -4.32 -9.41
N LEU A 174 14.29 -4.94 -9.81
CA LEU A 174 15.08 -5.81 -8.94
C LEU A 174 15.65 -5.02 -7.75
N GLU A 175 16.26 -3.86 -8.01
CA GLU A 175 16.78 -2.97 -6.97
C GLU A 175 15.68 -2.48 -6.01
N THR A 176 14.51 -2.13 -6.56
CA THR A 176 13.36 -1.72 -5.74
C THR A 176 12.86 -2.88 -4.88
N ALA A 177 12.69 -4.06 -5.46
CA ALA A 177 12.26 -5.25 -4.75
C ALA A 177 13.23 -5.65 -3.62
N LYS A 178 14.54 -5.56 -3.91
CA LYS A 178 15.60 -5.79 -2.90
C LYS A 178 15.43 -4.85 -1.70
N ARG A 179 15.33 -3.55 -1.97
CA ARG A 179 15.16 -2.53 -0.92
C ARG A 179 13.87 -2.74 -0.11
N GLU A 180 12.74 -3.04 -0.79
CA GLU A 180 11.47 -3.29 -0.12
C GLU A 180 11.50 -4.52 0.79
N LEU A 181 12.15 -5.61 0.34
CA LEU A 181 12.33 -6.83 1.13
C LEU A 181 13.26 -6.60 2.33
N GLU A 182 14.40 -5.93 2.12
CA GLU A 182 15.34 -5.58 3.20
C GLU A 182 14.65 -4.75 4.28
N GLU A 183 13.89 -3.73 3.87
CA GLU A 183 13.16 -2.88 4.81
C GLU A 183 12.09 -3.65 5.57
N ALA A 184 11.26 -4.45 4.89
CA ALA A 184 10.22 -5.23 5.54
C ALA A 184 10.80 -6.27 6.51
N LEU A 185 11.87 -6.97 6.13
CA LEU A 185 12.54 -7.96 6.98
C LEU A 185 13.21 -7.33 8.21
N SER A 186 13.59 -6.06 8.14
CA SER A 186 14.20 -5.32 9.25
C SER A 186 13.21 -4.89 10.33
N LYS A 187 11.91 -5.09 10.11
CA LYS A 187 10.83 -4.63 11.00
C LYS A 187 10.02 -5.81 11.52
N ASP A 188 9.68 -5.77 12.79
CA ASP A 188 8.93 -6.85 13.45
C ASP A 188 7.41 -6.72 13.26
N TYR A 189 6.92 -5.53 12.88
CA TYR A 189 5.49 -5.28 12.72
C TYR A 189 4.90 -5.78 11.41
N PHE A 190 5.69 -6.22 10.43
CA PHE A 190 5.15 -6.81 9.20
C PHE A 190 4.75 -8.26 9.40
N GLU A 191 3.53 -8.58 9.01
CA GLU A 191 3.08 -9.94 8.77
C GLU A 191 3.34 -10.31 7.31
N PHE A 192 3.82 -11.53 7.05
CA PHE A 192 4.17 -11.98 5.70
C PHE A 192 3.19 -13.03 5.21
N VAL A 193 2.74 -12.90 3.95
CA VAL A 193 1.85 -13.86 3.29
C VAL A 193 2.43 -14.27 1.95
N ILE A 194 2.52 -15.58 1.72
CA ILE A 194 2.95 -16.15 0.44
C ILE A 194 1.73 -16.23 -0.48
N ASN A 195 1.77 -15.55 -1.63
CA ASN A 195 0.72 -15.59 -2.64
C ASN A 195 1.01 -16.68 -3.69
N ASP A 196 0.88 -17.92 -3.26
CA ASP A 196 0.96 -19.12 -4.09
C ASP A 196 -0.41 -19.53 -4.67
N ASN A 197 -1.48 -19.26 -3.92
CA ASN A 197 -2.87 -19.49 -4.31
C ASN A 197 -3.74 -18.35 -3.81
N LEU A 198 -4.45 -17.69 -4.73
CA LEU A 198 -5.23 -16.50 -4.45
C LEU A 198 -6.22 -16.68 -3.28
N SER A 199 -7.01 -17.76 -3.29
CA SER A 199 -8.02 -17.99 -2.25
C SER A 199 -7.39 -18.18 -0.86
N ARG A 200 -6.28 -18.90 -0.78
CA ARG A 200 -5.53 -19.08 0.48
C ARG A 200 -4.93 -17.78 0.96
N SER A 201 -4.38 -16.97 0.05
CA SER A 201 -3.78 -15.70 0.39
C SER A 201 -4.82 -14.68 0.88
N VAL A 202 -5.96 -14.62 0.23
CA VAL A 202 -7.10 -13.78 0.67
C VAL A 202 -7.57 -14.19 2.07
N THR A 203 -7.74 -15.50 2.31
CA THR A 203 -8.11 -16.02 3.63
C THR A 203 -7.04 -15.69 4.68
N ALA A 204 -5.76 -15.83 4.36
CA ALA A 204 -4.68 -15.53 5.29
C ALA A 204 -4.67 -14.04 5.66
N VAL A 205 -4.84 -13.13 4.69
CA VAL A 205 -4.94 -11.69 4.97
C VAL A 205 -6.17 -11.37 5.81
N ASP A 206 -7.35 -11.97 5.52
CA ASP A 206 -8.56 -11.76 6.33
C ASP A 206 -8.38 -12.29 7.77
N GLU A 207 -7.70 -13.41 7.96
CA GLU A 207 -7.37 -13.93 9.28
C GLU A 207 -6.44 -13.00 10.05
N ILE A 208 -5.38 -12.51 9.42
CA ILE A 208 -4.43 -11.54 9.99
C ILE A 208 -5.17 -10.25 10.39
N ALA A 209 -6.02 -9.71 9.50
CA ALA A 209 -6.84 -8.53 9.76
C ALA A 209 -7.72 -8.66 11.02
N HIS A 210 -8.10 -9.88 11.38
CA HIS A 210 -8.91 -10.18 12.55
C HIS A 210 -8.12 -10.72 13.75
N GLY A 211 -6.79 -10.54 13.75
CA GLY A 211 -5.92 -10.95 14.85
C GLY A 211 -5.69 -12.46 14.97
N ARG A 212 -6.01 -13.24 13.93
CA ARG A 212 -5.77 -14.68 13.85
C ARG A 212 -4.44 -14.97 13.16
N LEU A 213 -3.36 -14.67 13.84
CA LEU A 213 -2.00 -14.85 13.34
C LEU A 213 -1.55 -16.30 13.52
N SER A 214 -0.92 -16.85 12.49
CA SER A 214 -0.16 -18.09 12.57
C SER A 214 1.33 -17.77 12.59
N VAL A 215 1.95 -17.85 13.76
CA VAL A 215 3.39 -17.60 13.93
C VAL A 215 4.22 -18.48 13.00
N GLU A 216 3.85 -19.76 12.87
CA GLU A 216 4.55 -20.71 11.99
C GLU A 216 4.48 -20.27 10.52
N LYS A 217 3.28 -19.88 10.01
CA LYS A 217 3.12 -19.43 8.61
C LYS A 217 3.87 -18.13 8.37
N ASN A 218 3.86 -17.20 9.31
CA ASN A 218 4.59 -15.96 9.19
C ASN A 218 6.10 -16.20 9.14
N GLU A 219 6.63 -17.08 10.01
CA GLU A 219 8.05 -17.41 9.99
C GLU A 219 8.48 -18.14 8.71
N GLN A 220 7.66 -19.05 8.17
CA GLN A 220 7.89 -19.67 6.88
C GLN A 220 7.93 -18.63 5.74
N ALA A 221 7.01 -17.66 5.77
CA ALA A 221 6.97 -16.59 4.79
C ALA A 221 8.18 -15.64 4.94
N ARG A 222 8.61 -15.32 6.17
CA ARG A 222 9.84 -14.54 6.41
C ARG A 222 11.08 -15.26 5.89
N GLN A 223 11.15 -16.58 6.05
CA GLN A 223 12.27 -17.36 5.50
C GLN A 223 12.26 -17.36 3.95
N LEU A 224 11.08 -17.44 3.35
CA LEU A 224 10.96 -17.29 1.88
C LEU A 224 11.40 -15.88 1.43
N ALA A 225 11.03 -14.84 2.14
CA ALA A 225 11.46 -13.46 1.84
C ALA A 225 13.00 -13.33 1.85
N LYS A 226 13.68 -13.95 2.82
CA LYS A 226 15.15 -14.01 2.87
C LYS A 226 15.74 -14.77 1.67
N ASN A 227 15.10 -15.87 1.26
CA ASN A 227 15.53 -16.64 0.11
C ASN A 227 15.34 -15.85 -1.21
N LEU A 228 14.22 -15.13 -1.35
CA LEU A 228 14.00 -14.24 -2.50
C LEU A 228 15.05 -13.14 -2.56
N LEU A 229 15.36 -12.53 -1.42
CA LEU A 229 16.38 -11.47 -1.32
C LEU A 229 17.77 -11.96 -1.77
N ASN A 230 18.13 -13.20 -1.47
CA ASN A 230 19.40 -13.79 -1.88
C ASN A 230 19.49 -14.08 -3.40
N ASN A 231 18.36 -14.07 -4.11
CA ASN A 231 18.29 -14.29 -5.56
C ASN A 231 18.20 -12.97 -6.36
N LEU A 232 18.08 -11.83 -5.67
CA LEU A 232 18.07 -10.48 -6.23
C LEU A 232 19.47 -9.86 -6.25
#